data_3cc1d2021590eeb7823c92874b9fac8e
#
_entry.id   3cc1d2021590eeb7823c92874b9fac8e
#
_cell.length_a   1.000
_cell.length_b   1.000
_cell.length_c   1.000
_cell.angle_alpha   90.00
_cell.angle_beta   90.00
_cell.angle_gamma   90.00
#
_symmetry.space_group_name_H-M   'P 1'
#
loop_
_entity.id
_entity.type
_entity.pdbx_description
1 polymer ?
#
loop_
_entity_poly.entity_id
_entity_poly.type
_entity_poly.pdbx_seq_one_letter_code
_entity_poly.pdbx_strand_id
1 'polypeptide(L)'
;MALLTPTQIQSIKEHMTDDPSVLTKKFKAKKTPYETRSISLNELEGYLSEGWEEVSTSKHKAKIQKLKPIDIRFEDDIWCMFYNLGFRILNYDENLVIPWGKNSEDRHQIDVVAVGEEAIFVVECKATENIKQASFKKEIGEICLYKEGVMRVLKEIYGQEKKVKFIFATRNYT
;
A
#
# COMPACT_ATOMS: atom_id res chain seq x y z
N MET A 1 28.90 3.95 -4.30
CA MET A 1 27.56 4.14 -3.74
C MET A 1 27.38 3.13 -2.61
N ALA A 2 26.95 3.53 -1.42
CA ALA A 2 26.84 2.59 -0.31
C ALA A 2 25.78 1.53 -0.61
N LEU A 3 26.15 0.27 -0.47
CA LEU A 3 25.22 -0.86 -0.47
C LEU A 3 24.24 -0.68 0.69
N LEU A 4 23.01 -1.16 0.54
CA LEU A 4 22.06 -1.22 1.65
C LEU A 4 22.68 -2.02 2.80
N THR A 5 22.45 -1.56 4.01
CA THR A 5 22.82 -2.36 5.18
C THR A 5 21.88 -3.58 5.30
N PRO A 6 22.35 -4.70 5.90
CA PRO A 6 21.48 -5.85 6.15
C PRO A 6 20.19 -5.48 6.90
N THR A 7 20.26 -4.52 7.82
CA THR A 7 19.11 -4.00 8.57
C THR A 7 18.10 -3.30 7.67
N GLN A 8 18.56 -2.50 6.70
CA GLN A 8 17.66 -1.83 5.74
C GLN A 8 16.96 -2.84 4.82
N ILE A 9 17.70 -3.84 4.33
CA ILE A 9 17.14 -4.93 3.53
C ILE A 9 16.07 -5.69 4.34
N GLN A 10 16.38 -6.03 5.58
CA GLN A 10 15.47 -6.73 6.47
C GLN A 10 14.20 -5.91 6.73
N SER A 11 14.34 -4.62 7.03
CA SER A 11 13.20 -3.73 7.24
C SER A 11 12.26 -3.69 6.02
N ILE A 12 12.79 -3.62 4.79
CA ILE A 12 11.95 -3.65 3.58
C ILE A 12 11.25 -5.01 3.43
N LYS A 13 11.97 -6.11 3.68
CA LYS A 13 11.41 -7.46 3.58
C LYS A 13 10.30 -7.71 4.60
N GLU A 14 10.37 -7.09 5.78
CA GLU A 14 9.32 -7.18 6.81
C GLU A 14 7.98 -6.58 6.38
N HIS A 15 7.98 -5.67 5.40
CA HIS A 15 6.77 -5.09 4.81
C HIS A 15 6.32 -5.80 3.53
N MET A 16 7.01 -6.86 3.13
CA MET A 16 6.68 -7.67 1.96
C MET A 16 6.35 -9.11 2.39
N THR A 17 5.49 -9.78 1.66
CA THR A 17 5.16 -11.19 1.96
C THR A 17 4.96 -12.01 0.71
N ASP A 18 5.41 -13.27 0.78
CA ASP A 18 5.16 -14.34 -0.19
C ASP A 18 4.32 -15.48 0.41
N ASP A 19 3.91 -15.34 1.68
CA ASP A 19 3.05 -16.32 2.35
C ASP A 19 1.63 -16.31 1.77
N PRO A 20 1.17 -17.40 1.12
CA PRO A 20 -0.15 -17.45 0.50
C PRO A 20 -1.29 -17.24 1.50
N SER A 21 -1.12 -17.64 2.76
CA SER A 21 -2.14 -17.50 3.80
C SER A 21 -2.30 -16.03 4.20
N VAL A 22 -1.18 -15.32 4.36
CA VAL A 22 -1.13 -13.88 4.64
C VAL A 22 -1.71 -13.10 3.47
N LEU A 23 -1.30 -13.40 2.23
CA LEU A 23 -1.82 -12.76 1.02
C LEU A 23 -3.33 -12.96 0.88
N THR A 24 -3.83 -14.18 1.09
CA THR A 24 -5.28 -14.47 1.01
C THR A 24 -6.07 -13.70 2.08
N LYS A 25 -5.56 -13.63 3.31
CA LYS A 25 -6.19 -12.87 4.39
C LYS A 25 -6.22 -11.37 4.06
N LYS A 26 -5.11 -10.84 3.55
CA LYS A 26 -5.01 -9.43 3.11
C LYS A 26 -5.96 -9.13 1.97
N PHE A 27 -6.01 -9.99 0.95
CA PHE A 27 -6.94 -9.85 -0.17
C PHE A 27 -8.39 -9.73 0.30
N LYS A 28 -8.83 -10.59 1.22
CA LYS A 28 -10.18 -10.50 1.79
C LYS A 28 -10.42 -9.18 2.50
N ALA A 29 -9.45 -8.69 3.26
CA ALA A 29 -9.56 -7.42 3.98
C ALA A 29 -9.54 -6.20 3.03
N LYS A 30 -8.69 -6.25 1.99
CA LYS A 30 -8.59 -5.17 1.01
C LYS A 30 -9.78 -5.11 0.05
N LYS A 31 -10.37 -6.24 -0.30
CA LYS A 31 -11.55 -6.31 -1.16
C LYS A 31 -12.79 -5.67 -0.54
N THR A 32 -12.88 -5.54 0.77
CA THR A 32 -14.00 -4.86 1.44
C THR A 32 -13.78 -3.34 1.46
N PRO A 33 -14.79 -2.53 1.09
CA PRO A 33 -14.69 -1.08 1.13
C PRO A 33 -14.72 -0.50 2.55
N TYR A 34 -14.97 -1.34 3.56
CA TYR A 34 -15.09 -0.93 4.95
C TYR A 34 -13.90 -1.41 5.78
N GLU A 35 -13.42 -0.54 6.67
CA GLU A 35 -12.65 -0.96 7.84
C GLU A 35 -13.62 -1.49 8.88
N THR A 36 -13.29 -2.60 9.56
CA THR A 36 -14.12 -3.19 10.61
C THR A 36 -13.32 -3.37 11.89
N ARG A 37 -13.95 -3.06 13.03
CA ARG A 37 -13.36 -3.24 14.36
C ARG A 37 -14.31 -3.97 15.28
N SER A 38 -13.76 -4.70 16.24
CA SER A 38 -14.50 -5.24 17.38
C SER A 38 -14.08 -4.47 18.63
N ILE A 39 -14.99 -3.73 19.22
CA ILE A 39 -14.76 -2.83 20.35
C ILE A 39 -15.58 -3.24 21.57
N SER A 40 -15.25 -2.71 22.72
CA SER A 40 -16.04 -2.83 23.93
C SER A 40 -17.31 -1.94 23.84
N LEU A 41 -18.41 -2.34 24.48
CA LEU A 41 -19.67 -1.56 24.42
C LEU A 41 -19.54 -0.16 25.01
N ASN A 42 -18.67 0.04 26.00
CA ASN A 42 -18.44 1.34 26.60
C ASN A 42 -17.72 2.34 25.68
N GLU A 43 -17.11 1.86 24.59
CA GLU A 43 -16.42 2.71 23.60
C GLU A 43 -17.33 3.06 22.42
N LEU A 44 -18.51 2.43 22.31
CA LEU A 44 -19.38 2.49 21.13
C LEU A 44 -19.80 3.93 20.79
N GLU A 45 -20.29 4.70 21.77
CA GLU A 45 -20.73 6.09 21.54
C GLU A 45 -19.61 6.97 20.97
N GLY A 46 -18.38 6.79 21.47
CA GLY A 46 -17.21 7.52 20.96
C GLY A 46 -16.98 7.23 19.48
N TYR A 47 -16.96 5.96 19.09
CA TYR A 47 -16.77 5.58 17.68
C TYR A 47 -17.94 6.03 16.79
N LEU A 48 -19.19 5.94 17.25
CA LEU A 48 -20.34 6.43 16.48
C LEU A 48 -20.24 7.95 16.21
N SER A 49 -19.77 8.73 17.18
CA SER A 49 -19.54 10.17 17.01
C SER A 49 -18.42 10.49 16.00
N GLU A 50 -17.49 9.57 15.80
CA GLU A 50 -16.40 9.67 14.79
C GLU A 50 -16.83 9.17 13.40
N GLY A 51 -18.11 8.81 13.20
CA GLY A 51 -18.65 8.38 11.92
C GLY A 51 -18.46 6.89 11.63
N TRP A 52 -18.26 6.06 12.67
CA TRP A 52 -18.39 4.61 12.56
C TRP A 52 -19.85 4.19 12.61
N GLU A 53 -20.18 3.09 11.99
CA GLU A 53 -21.51 2.49 11.98
C GLU A 53 -21.48 1.16 12.73
N GLU A 54 -22.51 0.93 13.54
CA GLU A 54 -22.69 -0.37 14.20
C GLU A 54 -23.16 -1.41 13.18
N VAL A 55 -22.49 -2.57 13.17
CA VAL A 55 -22.85 -3.73 12.34
C VAL A 55 -23.61 -4.78 13.15
N SER A 56 -23.12 -5.05 14.37
CA SER A 56 -23.76 -6.01 15.28
C SER A 56 -23.25 -5.80 16.70
N THR A 57 -24.11 -6.14 17.66
CA THR A 57 -23.78 -6.07 19.10
C THR A 57 -23.98 -7.41 19.76
N SER A 58 -23.06 -7.77 20.64
CA SER A 58 -23.13 -8.92 21.55
C SER A 58 -23.14 -8.45 23.02
N LYS A 59 -23.20 -9.37 23.96
CA LYS A 59 -23.26 -9.04 25.40
C LYS A 59 -22.14 -8.12 25.90
N HIS A 60 -20.96 -8.16 25.30
CA HIS A 60 -19.77 -7.43 25.77
C HIS A 60 -19.04 -6.62 24.69
N LYS A 61 -19.37 -6.84 23.41
CA LYS A 61 -18.66 -6.24 22.29
C LYS A 61 -19.60 -5.78 21.19
N ALA A 62 -19.27 -4.69 20.54
CA ALA A 62 -19.86 -4.26 19.30
C ALA A 62 -18.88 -4.48 18.14
N LYS A 63 -19.40 -4.92 16.99
CA LYS A 63 -18.70 -4.87 15.71
C LYS A 63 -19.14 -3.60 15.01
N ILE A 64 -18.17 -2.78 14.65
CA ILE A 64 -18.39 -1.51 13.96
C ILE A 64 -17.66 -1.50 12.63
N GLN A 65 -18.12 -0.65 11.71
CA GLN A 65 -17.47 -0.43 10.42
C GLN A 65 -17.42 1.05 10.07
N LYS A 66 -16.46 1.42 9.24
CA LYS A 66 -16.35 2.75 8.63
C LYS A 66 -15.92 2.61 7.19
N LEU A 67 -16.52 3.39 6.28
CA LEU A 67 -16.10 3.43 4.89
C LEU A 67 -14.66 3.93 4.82
N LYS A 68 -13.78 3.17 4.17
CA LYS A 68 -12.39 3.59 3.93
C LYS A 68 -12.35 4.84 3.07
N PRO A 69 -11.41 5.76 3.28
CA PRO A 69 -11.15 6.88 2.37
C PRO A 69 -10.94 6.41 0.92
N ILE A 70 -11.23 7.26 -0.05
CA ILE A 70 -11.19 6.89 -1.47
C ILE A 70 -9.78 6.51 -1.94
N ASP A 71 -8.74 7.18 -1.43
CA ASP A 71 -7.34 6.88 -1.69
C ASP A 71 -7.00 5.46 -1.24
N ILE A 72 -7.32 5.10 0.01
CA ILE A 72 -7.11 3.75 0.55
C ILE A 72 -7.90 2.69 -0.24
N ARG A 73 -9.16 2.98 -0.61
CA ARG A 73 -9.96 2.06 -1.45
C ARG A 73 -9.32 1.85 -2.82
N PHE A 74 -8.74 2.89 -3.39
CA PHE A 74 -8.09 2.79 -4.70
C PHE A 74 -6.77 2.03 -4.63
N GLU A 75 -5.94 2.27 -3.62
CA GLU A 75 -4.74 1.47 -3.35
C GLU A 75 -5.08 -0.01 -3.14
N ASP A 76 -6.12 -0.29 -2.36
CA ASP A 76 -6.62 -1.65 -2.12
C ASP A 76 -7.08 -2.33 -3.42
N ASP A 77 -7.77 -1.61 -4.32
CA ASP A 77 -8.19 -2.13 -5.63
C ASP A 77 -6.98 -2.47 -6.52
N ILE A 78 -5.97 -1.60 -6.56
CA ILE A 78 -4.71 -1.84 -7.31
C ILE A 78 -3.97 -3.04 -6.73
N TRP A 79 -3.85 -3.14 -5.40
CA TRP A 79 -3.23 -4.29 -4.74
C TRP A 79 -3.97 -5.60 -5.06
N CYS A 80 -5.31 -5.59 -4.96
CA CYS A 80 -6.14 -6.73 -5.30
C CYS A 80 -6.03 -7.14 -6.78
N MET A 81 -5.85 -6.17 -7.67
CA MET A 81 -5.60 -6.43 -9.10
C MET A 81 -4.31 -7.24 -9.28
N PHE A 82 -3.19 -6.84 -8.67
CA PHE A 82 -1.94 -7.60 -8.75
C PHE A 82 -2.05 -9.00 -8.16
N TYR A 83 -2.74 -9.14 -7.00
CA TYR A 83 -3.01 -10.45 -6.42
C TYR A 83 -3.79 -11.37 -7.38
N ASN A 84 -4.84 -10.85 -8.02
CA ASN A 84 -5.65 -11.60 -9.00
C ASN A 84 -4.88 -11.93 -10.29
N LEU A 85 -3.92 -11.09 -10.70
CA LEU A 85 -3.00 -11.35 -11.81
C LEU A 85 -1.95 -12.42 -11.49
N GLY A 86 -1.94 -12.94 -10.27
CA GLY A 86 -1.07 -14.04 -9.86
C GLY A 86 0.27 -13.63 -9.26
N PHE A 87 0.47 -12.36 -8.95
CA PHE A 87 1.66 -11.93 -8.20
C PHE A 87 1.67 -12.57 -6.81
N ARG A 88 2.82 -13.12 -6.42
CA ARG A 88 2.99 -13.89 -5.20
C ARG A 88 3.84 -13.20 -4.14
N ILE A 89 4.46 -12.08 -4.45
CA ILE A 89 5.18 -11.23 -3.51
C ILE A 89 4.60 -9.83 -3.61
N LEU A 90 3.96 -9.37 -2.53
CA LEU A 90 3.28 -8.08 -2.44
C LEU A 90 3.60 -7.41 -1.10
N ASN A 91 3.53 -6.07 -1.05
CA ASN A 91 3.57 -5.40 0.24
C ASN A 91 2.31 -5.77 1.04
N TYR A 92 2.51 -6.09 2.33
CA TYR A 92 1.38 -6.54 3.14
C TYR A 92 0.78 -5.42 4.02
N ASP A 93 1.46 -4.30 4.17
CA ASP A 93 0.97 -3.13 4.90
C ASP A 93 1.25 -1.82 4.15
N GLU A 94 0.78 -0.71 4.73
CA GLU A 94 0.86 0.64 4.17
C GLU A 94 2.16 1.37 4.56
N ASN A 95 3.07 0.68 5.28
CA ASN A 95 4.27 1.30 5.84
C ASN A 95 5.55 0.93 5.07
N LEU A 96 5.41 0.44 3.84
CA LEU A 96 6.57 0.12 3.02
C LEU A 96 7.31 1.41 2.63
N VAL A 97 8.38 1.69 3.34
CA VAL A 97 9.26 2.84 3.08
C VAL A 97 10.57 2.34 2.49
N ILE A 98 10.91 2.83 1.31
CA ILE A 98 12.14 2.47 0.60
C ILE A 98 13.11 3.63 0.63
N PRO A 99 14.34 3.44 1.16
CA PRO A 99 15.42 4.43 1.05
C PRO A 99 15.92 4.48 -0.40
N TRP A 100 16.08 5.68 -0.96
CA TRP A 100 16.49 5.84 -2.35
C TRP A 100 17.76 6.67 -2.52
N GLY A 101 18.19 7.39 -1.50
CA GLY A 101 19.37 8.27 -1.53
C GLY A 101 20.37 7.98 -0.43
N LYS A 102 21.22 8.94 -0.14
CA LYS A 102 22.32 8.80 0.84
C LYS A 102 21.94 9.31 2.23
N ASN A 103 21.02 10.26 2.29
CA ASN A 103 20.61 10.88 3.55
C ASN A 103 19.53 10.04 4.23
N SER A 104 19.41 10.15 5.53
CA SER A 104 18.35 9.46 6.30
C SER A 104 16.94 9.83 5.88
N GLU A 105 16.77 11.00 5.28
CA GLU A 105 15.50 11.54 4.80
C GLU A 105 15.19 11.15 3.36
N ASP A 106 16.19 10.64 2.62
CA ASP A 106 16.03 10.15 1.25
C ASP A 106 15.30 8.81 1.23
N ARG A 107 14.03 8.82 1.67
CA ARG A 107 13.14 7.66 1.72
C ARG A 107 11.75 8.04 1.21
N HIS A 108 11.05 7.07 0.65
CA HIS A 108 9.71 7.28 0.12
C HIS A 108 8.82 6.10 0.50
N GLN A 109 7.59 6.40 0.92
CA GLN A 109 6.56 5.39 1.15
C GLN A 109 5.94 5.04 -0.19
N ILE A 110 5.83 3.75 -0.48
CA ILE A 110 5.27 3.24 -1.73
C ILE A 110 3.90 2.62 -1.44
N ASP A 111 2.89 2.97 -2.22
CA ASP A 111 1.53 2.49 -2.03
C ASP A 111 1.41 1.00 -2.36
N VAL A 112 1.87 0.57 -3.55
CA VAL A 112 1.85 -0.85 -3.94
C VAL A 112 3.14 -1.27 -4.58
N VAL A 113 3.72 -2.38 -4.09
CA VAL A 113 4.83 -3.10 -4.73
C VAL A 113 4.39 -4.53 -5.02
N ALA A 114 4.55 -4.95 -6.28
CA ALA A 114 4.27 -6.31 -6.71
C ALA A 114 5.50 -6.89 -7.44
N VAL A 115 6.01 -8.01 -6.93
CA VAL A 115 7.20 -8.67 -7.49
C VAL A 115 6.77 -9.91 -8.26
N GLY A 116 7.04 -9.91 -9.56
CA GLY A 116 6.86 -11.04 -10.46
C GLY A 116 8.18 -11.72 -10.83
N GLU A 117 8.11 -12.68 -11.73
CA GLU A 117 9.29 -13.42 -12.22
C GLU A 117 10.24 -12.51 -12.98
N GLU A 118 9.74 -11.74 -13.95
CA GLU A 118 10.56 -10.89 -14.83
C GLU A 118 10.57 -9.41 -14.43
N ALA A 119 9.54 -8.95 -13.70
CA ALA A 119 9.37 -7.55 -13.41
C ALA A 119 8.87 -7.27 -11.99
N ILE A 120 9.26 -6.11 -11.48
CA ILE A 120 8.76 -5.51 -10.24
C ILE A 120 7.95 -4.28 -10.61
N PHE A 121 6.75 -4.18 -10.11
CA PHE A 121 5.90 -3.02 -10.29
C PHE A 121 5.89 -2.19 -9.01
N VAL A 122 6.12 -0.90 -9.16
CA VAL A 122 6.05 0.13 -8.12
C VAL A 122 4.92 1.06 -8.51
N VAL A 123 3.89 1.16 -7.70
CA VAL A 123 2.69 1.94 -8.03
C VAL A 123 2.47 3.02 -7.01
N GLU A 124 2.31 4.23 -7.51
CA GLU A 124 1.81 5.39 -6.77
C GLU A 124 0.35 5.63 -7.16
N CYS A 125 -0.50 5.78 -6.18
CA CYS A 125 -1.94 5.90 -6.35
C CYS A 125 -2.42 7.31 -6.01
N LYS A 126 -3.33 7.85 -6.81
CA LYS A 126 -3.99 9.13 -6.52
C LYS A 126 -5.46 9.03 -6.83
N ALA A 127 -6.31 9.27 -5.84
CA ALA A 127 -7.75 9.21 -6.02
C ALA A 127 -8.48 10.41 -5.42
N THR A 128 -9.66 10.70 -5.91
CA THR A 128 -10.57 11.70 -5.35
C THR A 128 -12.02 11.22 -5.50
N GLU A 129 -12.91 11.65 -4.61
CA GLU A 129 -14.32 11.26 -4.65
C GLU A 129 -15.02 11.78 -5.90
N ASN A 130 -14.73 13.01 -6.29
CA ASN A 130 -15.36 13.66 -7.44
C ASN A 130 -14.37 13.79 -8.60
N ILE A 131 -14.89 13.81 -9.84
CA ILE A 131 -14.06 14.08 -11.01
C ILE A 131 -13.41 15.45 -10.86
N LYS A 132 -12.09 15.50 -10.99
CA LYS A 132 -11.29 16.70 -10.82
C LYS A 132 -10.25 16.80 -11.93
N GLN A 133 -10.16 17.98 -12.54
CA GLN A 133 -9.04 18.30 -13.43
C GLN A 133 -7.80 18.61 -12.59
N ALA A 134 -6.70 17.96 -12.90
CA ALA A 134 -5.43 18.18 -12.20
C ALA A 134 -4.22 18.06 -13.13
N SER A 135 -3.15 18.75 -12.75
CA SER A 135 -1.83 18.57 -13.35
C SER A 135 -0.94 17.83 -12.37
N PHE A 136 -0.39 16.70 -12.78
CA PHE A 136 0.47 15.85 -11.97
C PHE A 136 1.97 16.11 -12.19
N LYS A 137 2.34 17.31 -12.66
CA LYS A 137 3.75 17.67 -12.90
C LYS A 137 4.61 17.53 -11.65
N LYS A 138 4.06 17.91 -10.49
CA LYS A 138 4.75 17.82 -9.20
C LYS A 138 4.97 16.37 -8.81
N GLU A 139 3.92 15.55 -8.80
CA GLU A 139 3.94 14.14 -8.41
C GLU A 139 4.86 13.32 -9.32
N ILE A 140 4.76 13.55 -10.64
CA ILE A 140 5.66 12.91 -11.62
C ILE A 140 7.10 13.37 -11.41
N GLY A 141 7.32 14.65 -11.09
CA GLY A 141 8.63 15.18 -10.74
C GLY A 141 9.22 14.49 -9.50
N GLU A 142 8.42 14.29 -8.46
CA GLU A 142 8.83 13.56 -7.25
C GLU A 142 9.19 12.11 -7.56
N ILE A 143 8.39 11.40 -8.36
CA ILE A 143 8.71 10.04 -8.82
C ILE A 143 10.06 10.02 -9.57
N CYS A 144 10.31 11.00 -10.42
CA CYS A 144 11.56 11.11 -11.15
C CYS A 144 12.79 11.29 -10.23
N LEU A 145 12.63 11.89 -9.04
CA LEU A 145 13.72 12.05 -8.08
C LEU A 145 14.12 10.72 -7.44
N TYR A 146 13.16 9.91 -7.02
CA TYR A 146 13.46 8.71 -6.23
C TYR A 146 13.51 7.40 -7.06
N LYS A 147 12.95 7.36 -8.27
CA LYS A 147 12.78 6.13 -9.06
C LYS A 147 14.09 5.34 -9.25
N GLU A 148 15.19 6.01 -9.56
CA GLU A 148 16.49 5.35 -9.78
C GLU A 148 17.05 4.70 -8.51
N GLY A 149 16.83 5.35 -7.36
CA GLY A 149 17.23 4.83 -6.06
C GLY A 149 16.37 3.63 -5.66
N VAL A 150 15.05 3.76 -5.74
CA VAL A 150 14.08 2.68 -5.45
C VAL A 150 14.32 1.48 -6.38
N MET A 151 14.50 1.72 -7.69
CA MET A 151 14.80 0.66 -8.65
C MET A 151 16.03 -0.16 -8.23
N ARG A 152 17.10 0.51 -7.84
CA ARG A 152 18.34 -0.14 -7.40
C ARG A 152 18.12 -0.98 -6.15
N VAL A 153 17.42 -0.43 -5.15
CA VAL A 153 17.09 -1.12 -3.90
C VAL A 153 16.29 -2.40 -4.17
N LEU A 154 15.25 -2.30 -4.98
CA LEU A 154 14.40 -3.45 -5.30
C LEU A 154 15.15 -4.51 -6.11
N LYS A 155 16.03 -4.12 -7.04
CA LYS A 155 16.89 -5.05 -7.77
C LYS A 155 17.92 -5.72 -6.87
N GLU A 156 18.47 -5.03 -5.89
CA GLU A 156 19.37 -5.62 -4.90
C GLU A 156 18.70 -6.70 -4.06
N ILE A 157 17.41 -6.51 -3.73
CA ILE A 157 16.65 -7.44 -2.90
C ILE A 157 16.08 -8.64 -3.70
N TYR A 158 15.58 -8.38 -4.93
CA TYR A 158 14.77 -9.34 -5.68
C TYR A 158 15.39 -9.85 -6.97
N GLY A 159 16.55 -9.32 -7.38
CA GLY A 159 17.31 -9.76 -8.56
C GLY A 159 17.63 -8.63 -9.53
N GLN A 160 18.89 -8.59 -9.96
CA GLN A 160 19.41 -7.55 -10.86
C GLN A 160 18.81 -7.63 -12.27
N GLU A 161 18.39 -8.81 -12.68
CA GLU A 161 17.81 -9.13 -13.98
C GLU A 161 16.39 -8.59 -14.14
N LYS A 162 15.69 -8.34 -13.03
CA LYS A 162 14.28 -7.90 -13.05
C LYS A 162 14.12 -6.47 -13.58
N LYS A 163 13.12 -6.27 -14.41
CA LYS A 163 12.72 -4.95 -14.90
C LYS A 163 11.86 -4.26 -13.84
N VAL A 164 12.26 -3.10 -13.36
CA VAL A 164 11.42 -2.30 -12.45
C VAL A 164 10.60 -1.30 -13.24
N LYS A 165 9.28 -1.34 -13.07
CA LYS A 165 8.30 -0.50 -13.74
C LYS A 165 7.58 0.37 -12.74
N PHE A 166 7.61 1.69 -12.95
CA PHE A 166 6.86 2.64 -12.16
C PHE A 166 5.53 2.95 -12.84
N ILE A 167 4.45 2.93 -12.08
CA ILE A 167 3.09 3.23 -12.51
C ILE A 167 2.56 4.35 -11.63
N PHE A 168 2.04 5.39 -12.24
CA PHE A 168 1.24 6.40 -11.57
C PHE A 168 -0.23 6.15 -11.92
N ALA A 169 -0.97 5.59 -10.97
CA ALA A 169 -2.37 5.24 -11.14
C ALA A 169 -3.28 6.34 -10.61
N THR A 170 -4.33 6.69 -11.36
CA THR A 170 -5.27 7.74 -10.94
C THR A 170 -6.72 7.27 -11.03
N ARG A 171 -7.56 7.79 -10.12
CA ARG A 171 -9.02 7.60 -10.13
C ARG A 171 -9.73 8.95 -10.02
N ASN A 172 -10.73 9.19 -10.90
CA ASN A 172 -11.53 10.42 -10.96
C ASN A 172 -10.73 11.70 -11.28
N TYR A 173 -9.62 11.56 -12.00
CA TYR A 173 -8.87 12.68 -12.56
C TYR A 173 -8.95 12.72 -14.08
N THR A 174 -8.98 13.93 -14.64
CA THR A 174 -9.02 14.24 -16.09
C THR A 174 -7.98 15.29 -16.45
#